data_64677af58c4c56f98489abc12f5dbef5
#
_entry.id   64677af58c4c56f98489abc12f5dbef5
#
_cell.length_a   1.000
_cell.length_b   1.000
_cell.length_c   1.000
_cell.angle_alpha   90.00
_cell.angle_beta   90.00
_cell.angle_gamma   90.00
#
_symmetry.space_group_name_H-M   'P 1'
#
loop_
_entity.id
_entity.type
_entity.pdbx_description
1 polymer ?
#
loop_
_entity_poly.entity_id
_entity_poly.type
_entity_poly.pdbx_seq_one_letter_code
_entity_poly.pdbx_strand_id
1 'polypeptide(L)'
;ESPRYGVVHPDKPIVYVNMEGSTNIYALNYDSKGHMSINQCLDICSDKNTNIMPSDIIFNNSHDYIYVGLRGIKSIAIIRLDNAGLMHLVKLVENPDGNPNQLRFSPDGKYLFVTNIFEGKITRFTVKDNYDLVYDGIVAEDNCPASMLFI
;
A
#
# COMPACT_ATOMS: atom_id res chain seq x y z
N GLU A 1 -4.44 6.11 -17.36
CA GLU A 1 -4.10 5.49 -16.07
C GLU A 1 -4.94 4.23 -15.88
N SER A 2 -4.34 3.16 -15.35
CA SER A 2 -5.02 1.86 -15.18
C SER A 2 -5.27 1.62 -13.70
N PRO A 3 -6.53 1.65 -13.21
CA PRO A 3 -6.82 1.27 -11.83
C PRO A 3 -6.41 -0.18 -11.59
N ARG A 4 -5.76 -0.44 -10.45
CA ARG A 4 -5.25 -1.77 -10.12
C ARG A 4 -5.96 -2.39 -8.92
N TYR A 5 -5.76 -1.82 -7.75
CA TYR A 5 -6.37 -2.25 -6.50
C TYR A 5 -7.03 -1.09 -5.78
N GLY A 6 -8.03 -1.40 -4.98
CA GLY A 6 -8.70 -0.43 -4.15
C GLY A 6 -9.14 -1.00 -2.82
N VAL A 7 -9.22 -0.13 -1.81
CA VAL A 7 -9.74 -0.44 -0.49
C VAL A 7 -10.85 0.52 -0.11
N VAL A 8 -11.93 0.00 0.46
CA VAL A 8 -13.06 0.79 0.94
C VAL A 8 -12.83 1.16 2.39
N HIS A 9 -12.97 2.46 2.72
CA HIS A 9 -12.90 2.88 4.12
C HIS A 9 -14.07 2.28 4.92
N PRO A 10 -13.83 1.62 6.07
CA PRO A 10 -14.90 0.93 6.79
C PRO A 10 -16.00 1.86 7.31
N ASP A 11 -15.64 3.11 7.69
CA ASP A 11 -16.54 4.04 8.38
C ASP A 11 -16.92 5.28 7.54
N LYS A 12 -16.37 5.41 6.32
CA LYS A 12 -16.60 6.58 5.45
C LYS A 12 -16.95 6.12 4.03
N PRO A 13 -17.80 6.84 3.30
CA PRO A 13 -18.15 6.51 1.93
C PRO A 13 -17.01 6.90 0.97
N ILE A 14 -15.81 6.33 1.19
CA ILE A 14 -14.59 6.61 0.42
C ILE A 14 -13.96 5.30 -0.02
N VAL A 15 -13.55 5.24 -1.29
CA VAL A 15 -12.70 4.19 -1.85
C VAL A 15 -11.36 4.80 -2.22
N TYR A 16 -10.27 4.17 -1.82
CA TYR A 16 -8.93 4.56 -2.25
C TYR A 16 -8.46 3.58 -3.31
N VAL A 17 -8.00 4.10 -4.45
CA VAL A 17 -7.61 3.30 -5.62
C VAL A 17 -6.22 3.71 -6.06
N ASN A 18 -5.32 2.75 -6.16
CA ASN A 18 -4.02 2.97 -6.76
C ASN A 18 -4.05 2.68 -8.27
N MET A 19 -3.17 3.35 -9.01
CA MET A 19 -3.10 3.24 -10.46
C MET A 19 -1.82 2.51 -10.88
N GLU A 20 -1.93 1.45 -11.66
CA GLU A 20 -0.77 0.86 -12.33
C GLU A 20 -0.36 1.73 -13.52
N GLY A 21 0.91 2.04 -13.64
CA GLY A 21 1.43 2.91 -14.69
C GLY A 21 1.39 4.41 -14.38
N SER A 22 1.02 4.80 -13.15
CA SER A 22 1.23 6.15 -12.62
C SER A 22 1.49 6.09 -11.11
N THR A 23 1.94 7.22 -10.55
CA THR A 23 2.20 7.36 -9.11
C THR A 23 0.99 7.91 -8.34
N ASN A 24 -0.17 7.95 -8.99
CA ASN A 24 -1.39 8.52 -8.43
C ASN A 24 -2.17 7.51 -7.59
N ILE A 25 -2.69 8.00 -6.47
CA ILE A 25 -3.72 7.35 -5.68
C ILE A 25 -4.93 8.28 -5.62
N TYR A 26 -6.10 7.73 -5.91
CA TYR A 26 -7.35 8.48 -5.87
C TYR A 26 -8.15 8.11 -4.63
N ALA A 27 -8.66 9.12 -3.93
CA ALA A 27 -9.77 8.98 -3.00
C ALA A 27 -11.06 9.33 -3.75
N LEU A 28 -11.99 8.39 -3.80
CA LEU A 28 -13.27 8.50 -4.49
C LEU A 28 -14.39 8.47 -3.45
N ASN A 29 -15.19 9.52 -3.38
CA ASN A 29 -16.46 9.45 -2.64
C ASN A 29 -17.48 8.63 -3.43
N TYR A 30 -18.33 7.87 -2.73
CA TYR A 30 -19.48 7.21 -3.34
C TYR A 30 -20.77 7.54 -2.62
N ASP A 31 -21.87 7.58 -3.35
CA ASP A 31 -23.22 7.81 -2.81
C ASP A 31 -23.95 6.47 -2.57
N SER A 32 -25.18 6.56 -2.03
CA SER A 32 -26.04 5.39 -1.76
C SER A 32 -26.48 4.64 -3.03
N LYS A 33 -26.27 5.21 -4.21
CA LYS A 33 -26.57 4.58 -5.52
C LYS A 33 -25.31 3.99 -6.17
N GLY A 34 -24.13 4.15 -5.54
CA GLY A 34 -22.86 3.68 -6.06
C GLY A 34 -22.20 4.61 -7.09
N HIS A 35 -22.70 5.82 -7.28
CA HIS A 35 -22.01 6.81 -8.12
C HIS A 35 -20.75 7.30 -7.40
N MET A 36 -19.64 7.36 -8.14
CA MET A 36 -18.35 7.77 -7.60
C MET A 36 -17.92 9.13 -8.14
N SER A 37 -17.28 9.92 -7.28
CA SER A 37 -16.67 11.21 -7.65
C SER A 37 -15.27 11.31 -7.03
N ILE A 38 -14.34 11.94 -7.77
CA ILE A 38 -12.98 12.15 -7.28
C ILE A 38 -13.03 13.20 -6.16
N ASN A 39 -12.56 12.81 -4.97
CA ASN A 39 -12.39 13.69 -3.83
C ASN A 39 -10.95 14.24 -3.75
N GLN A 40 -9.97 13.37 -4.02
CA GLN A 40 -8.55 13.74 -4.01
C GLN A 40 -7.77 12.88 -5.00
N CYS A 41 -6.74 13.46 -5.60
CA CYS A 41 -5.66 12.76 -6.28
C CYS A 41 -4.36 13.08 -5.55
N LEU A 42 -3.66 12.06 -5.05
CA LEU A 42 -2.36 12.19 -4.41
C LEU A 42 -1.29 11.58 -5.32
N ASP A 43 -0.33 12.37 -5.77
CA ASP A 43 0.89 11.87 -6.39
C ASP A 43 1.89 11.49 -5.29
N ILE A 44 2.23 10.21 -5.21
CA ILE A 44 3.12 9.67 -4.17
C ILE A 44 4.60 9.67 -4.56
N CYS A 45 4.93 10.02 -5.79
CA CYS A 45 6.31 10.15 -6.24
C CYS A 45 6.41 11.08 -7.45
N SER A 46 6.96 12.25 -7.25
CA SER A 46 7.15 13.25 -8.30
C SER A 46 8.28 12.94 -9.30
N ASP A 47 9.11 11.93 -9.03
CA ASP A 47 10.17 11.52 -9.96
C ASP A 47 9.58 10.70 -11.12
N LYS A 48 9.30 11.39 -12.22
CA LYS A 48 8.74 10.80 -13.46
C LYS A 48 9.75 9.97 -14.27
N ASN A 49 11.01 9.93 -13.86
CA ASN A 49 12.05 9.16 -14.56
C ASN A 49 12.11 7.69 -14.11
N THR A 50 11.36 7.31 -13.09
CA THR A 50 11.33 5.96 -12.56
C THR A 50 10.08 5.22 -13.05
N ASN A 51 10.26 3.96 -13.48
CA ASN A 51 9.14 3.09 -13.84
C ASN A 51 8.48 2.55 -12.55
N ILE A 52 7.72 3.40 -11.87
CA ILE A 52 7.01 3.05 -10.64
C ILE A 52 5.66 2.44 -10.99
N MET A 53 5.40 1.24 -10.45
CA MET A 53 4.15 0.53 -10.63
C MET A 53 3.56 0.19 -9.25
N PRO A 54 2.60 0.99 -8.75
CA PRO A 54 1.87 0.64 -7.53
C PRO A 54 1.27 -0.77 -7.64
N SER A 55 1.40 -1.56 -6.60
CA SER A 55 0.96 -2.96 -6.57
C SER A 55 -0.26 -3.14 -5.66
N ASP A 56 -0.06 -3.46 -4.41
CA ASP A 56 -1.14 -3.62 -3.43
C ASP A 56 -1.38 -2.33 -2.65
N ILE A 57 -2.58 -2.18 -2.11
CA ILE A 57 -2.99 -1.09 -1.24
C ILE A 57 -3.77 -1.66 -0.07
N ILE A 58 -3.38 -1.36 1.16
CA ILE A 58 -4.03 -1.88 2.36
C ILE A 58 -4.12 -0.82 3.46
N PHE A 59 -5.10 -0.97 4.36
CA PHE A 59 -5.14 -0.23 5.62
C PHE A 59 -4.30 -0.89 6.70
N ASN A 60 -3.86 -0.09 7.68
CA ASN A 60 -3.50 -0.62 8.98
C ASN A 60 -4.77 -1.02 9.77
N ASN A 61 -4.58 -1.64 10.95
CA ASN A 61 -5.72 -2.14 11.76
C ASN A 61 -6.65 -1.03 12.30
N SER A 62 -6.17 0.20 12.46
CA SER A 62 -6.97 1.36 12.92
C SER A 62 -7.60 2.16 11.78
N HIS A 63 -7.30 1.84 10.52
CA HIS A 63 -7.81 2.48 9.30
C HIS A 63 -7.48 3.98 9.17
N ASP A 64 -6.44 4.44 9.84
CA ASP A 64 -5.94 5.81 9.79
C ASP A 64 -4.66 5.95 8.94
N TYR A 65 -4.11 4.80 8.48
CA TYR A 65 -3.01 4.74 7.52
C TYR A 65 -3.30 3.78 6.38
N ILE A 66 -2.79 4.13 5.20
CA ILE A 66 -2.75 3.30 4.00
C ILE A 66 -1.29 3.02 3.66
N TYR A 67 -1.02 1.76 3.27
CA TYR A 67 0.27 1.32 2.78
C TYR A 67 0.13 0.86 1.34
N VAL A 68 1.05 1.31 0.49
CA VAL A 68 1.04 0.99 -0.95
C VAL A 68 2.39 0.44 -1.36
N GLY A 69 2.40 -0.75 -1.95
CA GLY A 69 3.60 -1.34 -2.52
C GLY A 69 3.97 -0.64 -3.84
N LEU A 70 5.25 -0.29 -4.01
CA LEU A 70 5.79 0.42 -5.17
C LEU A 70 6.88 -0.41 -5.83
N ARG A 71 6.48 -1.17 -6.86
CA ARG A 71 7.45 -1.88 -7.73
C ARG A 71 8.26 -0.87 -8.54
N GLY A 72 9.44 -1.27 -8.97
CA GLY A 72 10.37 -0.42 -9.71
C GLY A 72 11.33 0.34 -8.82
N ILE A 73 10.87 0.89 -7.71
CA ILE A 73 11.71 1.55 -6.69
C ILE A 73 11.84 0.75 -5.40
N LYS A 74 11.30 -0.47 -5.35
CA LYS A 74 11.39 -1.39 -4.20
C LYS A 74 11.04 -0.72 -2.88
N SER A 75 9.89 -0.04 -2.82
CA SER A 75 9.50 0.76 -1.66
C SER A 75 8.04 0.52 -1.28
N ILE A 76 7.70 0.96 -0.08
CA ILE A 76 6.34 1.00 0.44
C ILE A 76 6.03 2.46 0.79
N ALA A 77 4.98 3.02 0.22
CA ALA A 77 4.48 4.33 0.62
C ALA A 77 3.63 4.20 1.87
N ILE A 78 3.88 5.05 2.86
CA ILE A 78 3.08 5.23 4.07
C ILE A 78 2.28 6.52 3.92
N ILE A 79 0.97 6.42 3.98
CA ILE A 79 0.04 7.53 3.78
C ILE A 79 -0.87 7.61 5.00
N ARG A 80 -0.89 8.75 5.66
CA ARG A 80 -1.81 9.03 6.78
C ARG A 80 -3.12 9.58 6.22
N LEU A 81 -4.22 9.16 6.83
CA LEU A 81 -5.54 9.73 6.59
C LEU A 81 -5.90 10.73 7.69
N ASP A 82 -6.48 11.87 7.31
CA ASP A 82 -7.06 12.79 8.28
C ASP A 82 -8.51 12.41 8.63
N ASN A 83 -9.13 13.19 9.51
CA ASN A 83 -10.50 12.95 9.95
C ASN A 83 -11.53 13.03 8.81
N ALA A 84 -11.25 13.73 7.74
CA ALA A 84 -12.07 13.81 6.55
C ALA A 84 -11.81 12.65 5.56
N GLY A 85 -10.77 11.84 5.81
CA GLY A 85 -10.31 10.77 4.93
C GLY A 85 -9.41 11.25 3.79
N LEU A 86 -8.85 12.46 3.89
CA LEU A 86 -7.87 12.95 2.92
C LEU A 86 -6.50 12.34 3.18
N MET A 87 -5.81 12.01 2.10
CA MET A 87 -4.52 11.35 2.10
C MET A 87 -3.36 12.34 2.23
N HIS A 88 -2.40 12.04 3.10
CA HIS A 88 -1.17 12.78 3.31
C HIS A 88 0.02 11.82 3.25
N LEU A 89 0.87 11.93 2.23
CA LEU A 89 2.08 11.12 2.14
C LEU A 89 2.99 11.43 3.33
N VAL A 90 3.35 10.40 4.08
CA VAL A 90 4.28 10.51 5.22
C VAL A 90 5.70 10.29 4.73
N LYS A 91 5.96 9.15 4.11
CA LYS A 91 7.26 8.80 3.54
C LYS A 91 7.21 7.55 2.67
N LEU A 92 8.31 7.29 1.98
CA LEU A 92 8.61 6.01 1.34
C LEU A 92 9.60 5.23 2.22
N VAL A 93 9.34 3.94 2.40
CA VAL A 93 10.22 3.02 3.12
C VAL A 93 10.78 2.00 2.14
N GLU A 94 12.10 1.85 2.12
CA GLU A 94 12.77 0.91 1.23
C GLU A 94 12.47 -0.55 1.61
N ASN A 95 12.25 -1.39 0.59
CA ASN A 95 12.16 -2.86 0.68
C ASN A 95 13.33 -3.47 -0.11
N PRO A 96 14.53 -3.55 0.47
CA PRO A 96 15.78 -3.76 -0.27
C PRO A 96 15.84 -5.10 -0.99
N ASP A 97 15.16 -6.12 -0.47
CA ASP A 97 15.20 -7.49 -1.00
C ASP A 97 14.16 -7.80 -2.08
N GLY A 98 13.36 -6.80 -2.52
CA GLY A 98 12.48 -7.09 -3.62
C GLY A 98 11.44 -6.02 -3.97
N ASN A 99 10.75 -6.29 -5.07
CA ASN A 99 9.66 -5.46 -5.55
C ASN A 99 8.34 -5.89 -4.88
N PRO A 100 7.72 -5.04 -4.03
CA PRO A 100 6.54 -5.42 -3.27
C PRO A 100 5.37 -5.73 -4.21
N ASN A 101 4.77 -6.92 -4.05
CA ASN A 101 3.60 -7.34 -4.83
C ASN A 101 2.32 -7.34 -3.97
N GLN A 102 2.34 -8.03 -2.84
CA GLN A 102 1.24 -8.03 -1.88
C GLN A 102 1.75 -7.64 -0.49
N LEU A 103 0.92 -6.90 0.22
CA LEU A 103 1.15 -6.45 1.59
C LEU A 103 0.13 -7.11 2.52
N ARG A 104 0.54 -7.59 3.70
CA ARG A 104 -0.39 -8.09 4.73
C ARG A 104 0.14 -7.80 6.11
N PHE A 105 -0.68 -7.16 6.93
CA PHE A 105 -0.39 -7.06 8.36
C PHE A 105 -0.63 -8.41 9.05
N SER A 106 0.19 -8.70 10.07
CA SER A 106 -0.14 -9.75 11.02
C SER A 106 -1.46 -9.43 11.74
N PRO A 107 -2.22 -10.43 12.24
CA PRO A 107 -3.49 -10.19 12.91
C PRO A 107 -3.39 -9.24 14.11
N ASP A 108 -2.24 -9.22 14.80
CA ASP A 108 -1.97 -8.31 15.91
C ASP A 108 -1.43 -6.92 15.48
N GLY A 109 -1.24 -6.70 14.18
CA GLY A 109 -0.75 -5.45 13.59
C GLY A 109 0.72 -5.12 13.84
N LYS A 110 1.48 -6.02 14.48
CA LYS A 110 2.89 -5.74 14.85
C LYS A 110 3.87 -5.87 13.69
N TYR A 111 3.50 -6.64 12.67
CA TYR A 111 4.34 -6.91 11.52
C TYR A 111 3.60 -6.64 10.23
N LEU A 112 4.34 -6.16 9.23
CA LEU A 112 3.91 -6.12 7.84
C LEU A 112 4.76 -7.13 7.06
N PHE A 113 4.10 -8.06 6.38
CA PHE A 113 4.71 -9.01 5.47
C PHE A 113 4.49 -8.58 4.03
N VAL A 114 5.51 -8.78 3.20
CA VAL A 114 5.53 -8.35 1.80
C VAL A 114 5.97 -9.51 0.93
N THR A 115 5.13 -9.90 -0.03
CA THR A 115 5.56 -10.84 -1.07
C THR A 115 6.30 -10.08 -2.18
N ASN A 116 7.43 -10.64 -2.62
CA ASN A 116 8.27 -10.13 -3.71
C ASN A 116 8.33 -11.21 -4.79
N ILE A 117 7.35 -11.17 -5.69
CA ILE A 117 7.06 -12.29 -6.61
C ILE A 117 8.24 -12.60 -7.56
N PHE A 118 8.92 -11.58 -8.07
CA PHE A 118 10.02 -11.76 -9.02
C PHE A 118 11.30 -12.22 -8.35
N GLU A 119 11.49 -11.87 -7.09
CA GLU A 119 12.66 -12.24 -6.30
C GLU A 119 12.46 -13.57 -5.52
N GLY A 120 11.24 -14.11 -5.53
CA GLY A 120 10.92 -15.35 -4.81
C GLY A 120 11.01 -15.21 -3.29
N LYS A 121 10.78 -14.02 -2.74
CA LYS A 121 11.04 -13.72 -1.33
C LYS A 121 9.79 -13.20 -0.62
N ILE A 122 9.69 -13.51 0.66
CA ILE A 122 8.77 -12.83 1.59
C ILE A 122 9.63 -12.07 2.60
N THR A 123 9.44 -10.75 2.64
CA THR A 123 10.12 -9.86 3.57
C THR A 123 9.18 -9.44 4.70
N ARG A 124 9.74 -9.06 5.83
CA ARG A 124 9.00 -8.60 7.00
C ARG A 124 9.51 -7.27 7.49
N PHE A 125 8.59 -6.47 7.99
CA PHE A 125 8.84 -5.22 8.70
C PHE A 125 8.19 -5.27 10.07
N THR A 126 8.88 -4.72 11.07
CA THR A 126 8.29 -4.39 12.37
C THR A 126 7.56 -3.06 12.25
N VAL A 127 6.30 -3.03 12.68
CA VAL A 127 5.47 -1.81 12.75
C VAL A 127 5.74 -1.11 14.07
N LYS A 128 6.12 0.17 14.03
CA LYS A 128 6.36 0.99 15.22
C LYS A 128 5.08 1.69 15.69
N ASP A 129 5.10 2.24 16.92
CA ASP A 129 3.95 2.92 17.53
C ASP A 129 3.43 4.11 16.71
N ASN A 130 4.28 4.74 15.90
CA ASN A 130 3.93 5.82 14.97
C ASN A 130 3.60 5.29 13.56
N TYR A 131 3.31 3.99 13.43
CA TYR A 131 3.02 3.28 12.18
C TYR A 131 4.15 3.29 11.15
N ASP A 132 5.36 3.63 11.56
CA ASP A 132 6.56 3.51 10.76
C ASP A 132 6.98 2.04 10.61
N LEU A 133 7.70 1.74 9.52
CA LEU A 133 8.17 0.41 9.21
C LEU A 133 9.69 0.32 9.40
N VAL A 134 10.13 -0.69 10.12
CA VAL A 134 11.55 -1.06 10.22
C VAL A 134 11.75 -2.42 9.57
N TYR A 135 12.62 -2.46 8.59
CA TYR A 135 12.93 -3.67 7.84
C TYR A 135 13.64 -4.71 8.73
N ASP A 136 13.09 -5.95 8.78
CA ASP A 136 13.63 -7.05 9.59
C ASP A 136 14.42 -8.07 8.75
N GLY A 137 14.18 -8.11 7.44
CA GLY A 137 14.82 -9.07 6.54
C GLY A 137 13.86 -10.02 5.84
N ILE A 138 14.46 -11.03 5.18
CA ILE A 138 13.75 -12.11 4.51
C ILE A 138 13.30 -13.13 5.56
N VAL A 139 12.03 -13.52 5.51
CA VAL A 139 11.44 -14.51 6.45
C VAL A 139 11.05 -15.81 5.77
N ALA A 140 10.90 -15.81 4.44
CA ALA A 140 10.69 -17.02 3.65
C ALA A 140 11.13 -16.81 2.20
N GLU A 141 11.44 -17.91 1.53
CA GLU A 141 11.74 -17.95 0.10
C GLU A 141 10.91 -19.04 -0.56
N ASP A 142 10.35 -18.76 -1.72
CA ASP A 142 9.58 -19.70 -2.52
C ASP A 142 9.55 -19.25 -4.00
N ASN A 143 9.18 -20.16 -4.88
CA ASN A 143 9.00 -19.84 -6.29
C ASN A 143 7.74 -18.98 -6.48
N CYS A 144 7.93 -17.67 -6.81
CA CYS A 144 6.85 -16.73 -7.13
C CYS A 144 5.76 -16.59 -6.05
N PRO A 145 6.08 -16.16 -4.81
CA PRO A 145 5.07 -15.94 -3.76
C PRO A 145 4.14 -14.79 -4.15
N ALA A 146 3.00 -15.12 -4.78
CA ALA A 146 2.09 -14.11 -5.32
C ALA A 146 1.15 -13.53 -4.26
N SER A 147 0.73 -14.35 -3.30
CA SER A 147 -0.19 -13.94 -2.25
C SER A 147 0.03 -14.72 -0.95
N MET A 148 -0.42 -14.15 0.16
CA MET A 148 -0.43 -14.78 1.48
C MET A 148 -1.71 -14.47 2.23
N LEU A 149 -2.09 -15.36 3.14
CA LEU A 149 -3.23 -15.23 4.02
C LEU A 149 -2.82 -15.72 5.42
N PHE A 150 -3.22 -15.00 6.45
CA PHE A 150 -3.17 -15.47 7.84
C PHE A 150 -4.46 -16.21 8.16
N ILE A 151 -4.34 -17.36 8.77
CA ILE A 151 -5.45 -18.22 9.23
C ILE A 151 -5.41 -18.36 10.75
#